data_4bd11e7928eeb4d47dc44dd35f8be0d0
#
_entry.id   4bd11e7928eeb4d47dc44dd35f8be0d0
#
_cell.length_a   1.000
_cell.length_b   1.000
_cell.length_c   1.000
_cell.angle_alpha   90.00
_cell.angle_beta   90.00
_cell.angle_gamma   90.00
#
_symmetry.space_group_name_H-M   'P 1'
#
loop_
_entity.id
_entity.type
_entity.pdbx_description
1 polymer ?
#
loop_
_entity_poly.entity_id
_entity_poly.type
_entity_poly.pdbx_seq_one_letter_code
_entity_poly.pdbx_strand_id
1 'polypeptide(L)'
;MEWNWQKDDWPEFTYRKSALADLEARFLHQSGIFLGALKHVSAEDKDTLVVDLMSTEALETSEIEGEILNRQSLQSSIRRNFGLDDRNQKIPPAEQGIAEMMVDLYKTFDKPLSHEQLFAWHKMLMKGRRDLHDPGAYRTHEDPMQVVSGAVHKPKVHFEAPPAKAVHREMTKFIKWLNDTAPGSKNPLPALTRAGMAHLHFVCIHPFEDGNGRIGRAIAEKALSQCLGQPTLIALSHAIQERKKAYYESLEKNNKDNEITDWLVYFGNTILEAQGYTQRLIDFLIEKSKLYEKLRGKMNSRQEKIIARMFREGPDGFKGGLSAEKYLSIAKTSRATATRDLQDLVEKGALRKTGELKYTRYWLSISR
;
A
#
# COMPACT_ATOMS: atom_id res chain seq x y z
N MET A 1 -15.74 -15.85 -25.96
CA MET A 1 -15.74 -15.80 -24.47
C MET A 1 -16.44 -14.50 -24.13
N GLU A 2 -17.44 -14.55 -23.30
CA GLU A 2 -18.24 -13.37 -22.92
C GLU A 2 -17.69 -12.78 -21.61
N TRP A 3 -17.59 -11.46 -21.54
CA TRP A 3 -17.10 -10.74 -20.37
C TRP A 3 -18.28 -10.28 -19.50
N ASN A 4 -18.06 -10.06 -18.22
CA ASN A 4 -19.11 -9.62 -17.28
C ASN A 4 -19.86 -8.38 -17.73
N TRP A 5 -19.16 -7.39 -18.34
CA TRP A 5 -19.76 -6.16 -18.82
C TRP A 5 -20.65 -6.34 -20.07
N GLN A 6 -20.61 -7.49 -20.74
CA GLN A 6 -21.44 -7.84 -21.89
C GLN A 6 -22.76 -8.50 -21.48
N LYS A 7 -22.90 -8.88 -20.20
CA LYS A 7 -24.11 -9.50 -19.68
C LYS A 7 -25.22 -8.49 -19.40
N ASP A 8 -26.47 -8.90 -19.51
CA ASP A 8 -27.65 -8.06 -19.31
C ASP A 8 -27.77 -7.52 -17.89
N ASP A 9 -27.24 -8.24 -16.90
CA ASP A 9 -27.24 -7.86 -15.49
C ASP A 9 -26.04 -7.00 -15.06
N TRP A 10 -25.18 -6.55 -15.98
CA TRP A 10 -24.09 -5.63 -15.69
C TRP A 10 -24.62 -4.22 -15.34
N PRO A 11 -24.11 -3.56 -14.28
CA PRO A 11 -23.11 -3.99 -13.28
C PRO A 11 -23.73 -4.46 -11.94
N GLU A 12 -24.85 -5.18 -11.98
CA GLU A 12 -25.55 -5.66 -10.77
C GLU A 12 -24.80 -6.85 -10.15
N PHE A 13 -23.69 -6.57 -9.46
CA PHE A 13 -22.92 -7.60 -8.80
C PHE A 13 -23.69 -8.28 -7.68
N THR A 14 -23.65 -9.61 -7.67
CA THR A 14 -24.23 -10.46 -6.62
C THR A 14 -23.15 -11.17 -5.82
N TYR A 15 -23.41 -11.44 -4.55
CA TYR A 15 -22.51 -12.18 -3.68
C TYR A 15 -23.20 -12.77 -2.46
N ARG A 16 -22.61 -13.77 -1.85
CA ARG A 16 -23.10 -14.41 -0.62
C ARG A 16 -22.61 -13.63 0.60
N LYS A 17 -23.50 -12.85 1.24
CA LYS A 17 -23.18 -12.02 2.41
C LYS A 17 -22.56 -12.83 3.56
N SER A 18 -23.02 -14.07 3.80
CA SER A 18 -22.50 -14.95 4.85
C SER A 18 -21.02 -15.31 4.66
N ALA A 19 -20.52 -15.35 3.43
CA ALA A 19 -19.11 -15.64 3.16
C ALA A 19 -18.17 -14.51 3.58
N LEU A 20 -18.68 -13.28 3.76
CA LEU A 20 -17.90 -12.09 4.11
C LEU A 20 -18.07 -11.65 5.56
N ALA A 21 -19.08 -12.15 6.27
CA ALA A 21 -19.44 -11.67 7.61
C ALA A 21 -18.27 -11.72 8.61
N ASP A 22 -17.53 -12.84 8.64
CA ASP A 22 -16.35 -12.98 9.51
C ASP A 22 -15.22 -12.04 9.10
N LEU A 23 -14.95 -11.92 7.79
CA LEU A 23 -13.90 -11.02 7.28
C LEU A 23 -14.18 -9.55 7.62
N GLU A 24 -15.42 -9.11 7.46
CA GLU A 24 -15.86 -7.74 7.81
C GLU A 24 -15.69 -7.49 9.33
N ALA A 25 -16.12 -8.43 10.17
CA ALA A 25 -15.97 -8.33 11.61
C ALA A 25 -14.49 -8.25 12.02
N ARG A 26 -13.64 -9.10 11.44
CA ARG A 26 -12.19 -9.10 11.69
C ARG A 26 -11.55 -7.79 11.24
N PHE A 27 -11.91 -7.28 10.06
CA PHE A 27 -11.40 -6.01 9.56
C PHE A 27 -11.69 -4.85 10.52
N LEU A 28 -12.95 -4.72 10.96
CA LEU A 28 -13.35 -3.66 11.90
C LEU A 28 -12.67 -3.82 13.25
N HIS A 29 -12.57 -5.04 13.77
CA HIS A 29 -11.89 -5.32 15.04
C HIS A 29 -10.41 -4.92 14.97
N GLN A 30 -9.69 -5.36 13.95
CA GLN A 30 -8.27 -5.02 13.75
C GLN A 30 -8.07 -3.52 13.52
N SER A 31 -8.97 -2.87 12.78
CA SER A 31 -8.95 -1.42 12.60
C SER A 31 -9.08 -0.68 13.94
N GLY A 32 -9.96 -1.15 14.83
CA GLY A 32 -10.12 -0.57 16.18
C GLY A 32 -8.84 -0.70 17.02
N ILE A 33 -8.18 -1.86 17.00
CA ILE A 33 -6.89 -2.09 17.68
C ILE A 33 -5.82 -1.15 17.13
N PHE A 34 -5.68 -1.09 15.82
CA PHE A 34 -4.76 -0.22 15.11
C PHE A 34 -4.92 1.25 15.50
N LEU A 35 -6.15 1.76 15.49
CA LEU A 35 -6.45 3.15 15.83
C LEU A 35 -6.18 3.46 17.31
N GLY A 36 -6.45 2.48 18.19
CA GLY A 36 -6.10 2.57 19.60
C GLY A 36 -4.58 2.65 19.78
N ALA A 37 -3.82 1.80 19.12
CA ALA A 37 -2.37 1.75 19.18
C ALA A 37 -1.71 3.06 18.68
N LEU A 38 -2.22 3.64 17.58
CA LEU A 38 -1.72 4.91 17.04
C LEU A 38 -1.81 6.08 18.05
N LYS A 39 -2.72 6.06 19.02
CA LYS A 39 -2.82 7.12 20.04
C LYS A 39 -1.58 7.18 20.94
N HIS A 40 -0.86 6.08 21.07
CA HIS A 40 0.34 5.97 21.89
C HIS A 40 1.65 6.19 21.12
N VAL A 41 1.59 6.44 19.81
CA VAL A 41 2.75 6.77 18.97
C VAL A 41 2.96 8.28 19.00
N SER A 42 4.23 8.73 19.09
CA SER A 42 4.56 10.16 19.04
C SER A 42 4.16 10.79 17.69
N ALA A 43 3.97 12.11 17.64
CA ALA A 43 3.63 12.81 16.39
C ALA A 43 4.71 12.58 15.32
N GLU A 44 5.99 12.67 15.68
CA GLU A 44 7.12 12.45 14.76
C GLU A 44 7.17 11.01 14.21
N ASP A 45 6.91 10.01 15.07
CA ASP A 45 6.86 8.62 14.63
C ASP A 45 5.61 8.34 13.77
N LYS A 46 4.48 9.04 14.00
CA LYS A 46 3.28 8.97 13.13
C LYS A 46 3.59 9.52 11.74
N ASP A 47 4.21 10.69 11.65
CA ASP A 47 4.60 11.28 10.36
C ASP A 47 5.55 10.35 9.61
N THR A 48 6.50 9.76 10.32
CA THR A 48 7.43 8.77 9.75
C THR A 48 6.67 7.53 9.25
N LEU A 49 5.75 6.99 10.05
CA LEU A 49 4.92 5.84 9.67
C LEU A 49 4.07 6.12 8.43
N VAL A 50 3.40 7.29 8.39
CA VAL A 50 2.59 7.71 7.24
C VAL A 50 3.45 7.76 5.97
N VAL A 51 4.61 8.42 6.04
CA VAL A 51 5.53 8.52 4.89
C VAL A 51 6.04 7.14 4.47
N ASP A 52 6.40 6.27 5.41
CA ASP A 52 6.91 4.93 5.11
C ASP A 52 5.84 4.02 4.49
N LEU A 53 4.61 4.02 5.03
CA LEU A 53 3.50 3.24 4.49
C LEU A 53 3.07 3.72 3.11
N MET A 54 2.90 5.05 2.94
CA MET A 54 2.58 5.61 1.63
C MET A 54 3.68 5.35 0.60
N SER A 55 4.95 5.39 1.02
CA SER A 55 6.08 5.06 0.13
C SER A 55 6.07 3.59 -0.25
N THR A 56 5.76 2.70 0.67
CA THR A 56 5.64 1.26 0.39
C THR A 56 4.48 1.01 -0.57
N GLU A 57 3.31 1.57 -0.31
CA GLU A 57 2.14 1.44 -1.19
C GLU A 57 2.43 1.95 -2.62
N ALA A 58 3.06 3.13 -2.73
CA ALA A 58 3.39 3.72 -4.03
C ALA A 58 4.46 2.92 -4.81
N LEU A 59 5.47 2.37 -4.13
CA LEU A 59 6.48 1.50 -4.74
C LEU A 59 5.85 0.20 -5.26
N GLU A 60 5.15 -0.51 -4.38
CA GLU A 60 4.60 -1.82 -4.69
C GLU A 60 3.47 -1.72 -5.74
N THR A 61 2.62 -0.68 -5.67
CA THR A 61 1.58 -0.47 -6.69
C THR A 61 2.16 -0.19 -8.07
N SER A 62 3.32 0.48 -8.15
CA SER A 62 4.05 0.70 -9.41
C SER A 62 4.76 -0.57 -9.87
N GLU A 63 5.37 -1.34 -8.97
CA GLU A 63 6.06 -2.58 -9.30
C GLU A 63 5.08 -3.68 -9.77
N ILE A 64 3.85 -3.72 -9.26
CA ILE A 64 2.78 -4.58 -9.78
C ILE A 64 2.59 -4.34 -11.28
N GLU A 65 2.66 -3.09 -11.73
CA GLU A 65 2.53 -2.71 -13.16
C GLU A 65 3.87 -2.73 -13.93
N GLY A 66 4.96 -3.16 -13.27
CA GLY A 66 6.29 -3.28 -13.90
C GLY A 66 7.13 -2.01 -13.88
N GLU A 67 6.70 -0.95 -13.18
CA GLU A 67 7.44 0.30 -13.03
C GLU A 67 8.27 0.27 -11.74
N ILE A 68 9.58 0.45 -11.86
CA ILE A 68 10.52 0.44 -10.72
C ILE A 68 10.87 1.87 -10.33
N LEU A 69 10.49 2.27 -9.11
CA LEU A 69 10.71 3.62 -8.59
C LEU A 69 11.83 3.65 -7.53
N ASN A 70 12.41 4.83 -7.33
CA ASN A 70 13.41 5.05 -6.29
C ASN A 70 12.76 5.45 -4.97
N ARG A 71 12.93 4.61 -3.93
CA ARG A 71 12.34 4.84 -2.59
C ARG A 71 12.73 6.19 -1.97
N GLN A 72 13.98 6.62 -2.09
CA GLN A 72 14.43 7.89 -1.48
C GLN A 72 13.78 9.10 -2.16
N SER A 73 13.74 9.10 -3.49
CA SER A 73 13.08 10.14 -4.28
C SER A 73 11.59 10.22 -3.95
N LEU A 74 10.94 9.07 -3.82
CA LEU A 74 9.53 8.97 -3.47
C LEU A 74 9.26 9.49 -2.05
N GLN A 75 10.02 9.07 -1.04
CA GLN A 75 9.90 9.57 0.33
C GLN A 75 10.11 11.09 0.41
N SER A 76 11.11 11.62 -0.32
CA SER A 76 11.34 13.06 -0.40
C SER A 76 10.15 13.79 -1.02
N SER A 77 9.52 13.20 -2.07
CA SER A 77 8.32 13.76 -2.69
C SER A 77 7.13 13.78 -1.73
N ILE A 78 6.87 12.66 -1.05
CA ILE A 78 5.77 12.55 -0.07
C ILE A 78 5.98 13.56 1.08
N ARG A 79 7.19 13.60 1.67
CA ARG A 79 7.51 14.57 2.75
C ARG A 79 7.27 16.01 2.33
N ARG A 80 7.68 16.38 1.11
CA ARG A 80 7.45 17.71 0.55
C ARG A 80 5.96 18.04 0.42
N ASN A 81 5.16 17.10 -0.07
CA ASN A 81 3.71 17.27 -0.23
C ASN A 81 2.98 17.39 1.12
N PHE A 82 3.58 16.90 2.22
CA PHE A 82 3.11 17.10 3.59
C PHE A 82 3.71 18.37 4.26
N GLY A 83 4.65 19.07 3.61
CA GLY A 83 5.35 20.21 4.22
C GLY A 83 6.37 19.81 5.29
N LEU A 84 6.83 18.55 5.28
CA LEU A 84 7.82 18.00 6.23
C LEU A 84 9.27 18.12 5.75
N ASP A 85 9.50 18.52 4.52
CA ASP A 85 10.83 18.70 3.92
C ASP A 85 10.77 19.82 2.87
N ASP A 86 11.64 20.80 3.00
CA ASP A 86 11.78 21.98 2.12
C ASP A 86 13.01 21.91 1.20
N ARG A 87 13.81 20.84 1.29
CA ARG A 87 15.00 20.66 0.44
C ARG A 87 14.60 20.59 -1.02
N ASN A 88 15.24 21.42 -1.84
CA ASN A 88 15.00 21.48 -3.28
C ASN A 88 15.76 20.38 -4.04
N GLN A 89 15.37 19.12 -3.79
CA GLN A 89 15.91 17.96 -4.50
C GLN A 89 15.13 17.74 -5.80
N LYS A 90 15.85 17.47 -6.90
CA LYS A 90 15.23 17.08 -8.17
C LYS A 90 14.65 15.66 -8.02
N ILE A 91 13.35 15.54 -8.18
CA ILE A 91 12.62 14.27 -8.12
C ILE A 91 12.17 13.89 -9.52
N PRO A 92 12.37 12.63 -9.97
CA PRO A 92 11.87 12.19 -11.26
C PRO A 92 10.34 12.30 -11.36
N PRO A 93 9.77 12.54 -12.56
CA PRO A 93 8.34 12.79 -12.73
C PRO A 93 7.43 11.66 -12.23
N ALA A 94 7.83 10.41 -12.41
CA ALA A 94 7.04 9.24 -12.00
C ALA A 94 6.88 9.21 -10.47
N GLU A 95 7.98 9.35 -9.70
CA GLU A 95 7.93 9.38 -8.23
C GLU A 95 7.19 10.62 -7.72
N GLN A 96 7.33 11.75 -8.43
CA GLN A 96 6.58 12.94 -8.08
C GLN A 96 5.07 12.72 -8.29
N GLY A 97 4.68 12.15 -9.43
CA GLY A 97 3.27 11.97 -9.79
C GLY A 97 2.54 11.00 -8.87
N ILE A 98 3.12 9.82 -8.60
CA ILE A 98 2.50 8.85 -7.69
C ILE A 98 2.44 9.38 -6.25
N ALA A 99 3.45 10.12 -5.78
CA ALA A 99 3.44 10.74 -4.46
C ALA A 99 2.33 11.80 -4.34
N GLU A 100 2.16 12.65 -5.37
CA GLU A 100 1.08 13.64 -5.42
C GLU A 100 -0.30 12.97 -5.34
N MET A 101 -0.52 11.88 -6.10
CA MET A 101 -1.77 11.12 -6.09
C MET A 101 -2.05 10.49 -4.70
N MET A 102 -1.04 9.86 -4.08
CA MET A 102 -1.20 9.24 -2.75
C MET A 102 -1.51 10.28 -1.67
N VAL A 103 -0.84 11.43 -1.70
CA VAL A 103 -1.11 12.51 -0.75
C VAL A 103 -2.48 13.15 -0.98
N ASP A 104 -2.92 13.30 -2.24
CA ASP A 104 -4.27 13.76 -2.55
C ASP A 104 -5.32 12.79 -2.02
N LEU A 105 -5.17 11.49 -2.26
CA LEU A 105 -6.03 10.45 -1.70
C LEU A 105 -6.12 10.58 -0.17
N TYR A 106 -4.98 10.67 0.51
CA TYR A 106 -4.92 10.80 1.97
C TYR A 106 -5.65 12.04 2.50
N LYS A 107 -5.52 13.18 1.80
CA LYS A 107 -6.14 14.46 2.20
C LYS A 107 -7.62 14.59 1.82
N THR A 108 -8.07 13.80 0.84
CA THR A 108 -9.43 13.93 0.26
C THR A 108 -10.22 12.63 0.32
N PHE A 109 -9.81 11.68 1.16
CA PHE A 109 -10.47 10.37 1.25
C PHE A 109 -11.96 10.47 1.56
N ASP A 110 -12.37 11.44 2.38
CA ASP A 110 -13.74 11.70 2.84
C ASP A 110 -14.63 12.34 1.77
N LYS A 111 -14.04 12.95 0.74
CA LYS A 111 -14.81 13.60 -0.33
C LYS A 111 -15.43 12.57 -1.26
N PRO A 112 -16.64 12.85 -1.83
CA PRO A 112 -17.19 12.03 -2.90
C PRO A 112 -16.22 11.90 -4.06
N LEU A 113 -16.18 10.72 -4.72
CA LEU A 113 -15.43 10.56 -5.96
C LEU A 113 -16.10 11.34 -7.08
N SER A 114 -15.30 11.92 -7.98
CA SER A 114 -15.77 12.61 -9.18
C SER A 114 -14.92 12.28 -10.41
N HIS A 115 -15.40 12.63 -11.60
CA HIS A 115 -14.63 12.52 -12.83
C HIS A 115 -13.35 13.37 -12.76
N GLU A 116 -13.46 14.59 -12.23
CA GLU A 116 -12.34 15.54 -12.11
C GLU A 116 -11.23 14.99 -11.21
N GLN A 117 -11.60 14.33 -10.09
CA GLN A 117 -10.61 13.69 -9.21
C GLN A 117 -9.90 12.55 -9.93
N LEU A 118 -10.62 11.71 -10.67
CA LEU A 118 -10.02 10.63 -11.45
C LEU A 118 -9.08 11.15 -12.54
N PHE A 119 -9.47 12.20 -13.26
CA PHE A 119 -8.63 12.86 -14.27
C PHE A 119 -7.39 13.49 -13.64
N ALA A 120 -7.52 14.13 -12.47
CA ALA A 120 -6.38 14.68 -11.73
C ALA A 120 -5.41 13.57 -11.31
N TRP A 121 -5.92 12.47 -10.74
CA TRP A 121 -5.10 11.32 -10.36
C TRP A 121 -4.39 10.70 -11.56
N HIS A 122 -5.10 10.51 -12.68
CA HIS A 122 -4.48 9.97 -13.89
C HIS A 122 -3.41 10.91 -14.44
N LYS A 123 -3.65 12.22 -14.47
CA LYS A 123 -2.67 13.23 -14.90
C LYS A 123 -1.42 13.24 -14.00
N MET A 124 -1.59 13.13 -12.68
CA MET A 124 -0.47 13.00 -11.73
C MET A 124 0.33 11.73 -12.03
N LEU A 125 -0.34 10.60 -12.16
CA LEU A 125 0.26 9.29 -12.35
C LEU A 125 1.03 9.17 -13.68
N MET A 126 0.53 9.81 -14.74
CA MET A 126 1.12 9.80 -16.08
C MET A 126 2.16 10.93 -16.27
N LYS A 127 2.60 11.56 -15.20
CA LYS A 127 3.58 12.65 -15.26
C LYS A 127 4.90 12.17 -15.86
N GLY A 128 5.33 12.83 -16.95
CA GLY A 128 6.53 12.47 -17.71
C GLY A 128 6.31 11.44 -18.83
N ARG A 129 5.16 10.81 -18.93
CA ARG A 129 4.79 9.95 -20.07
C ARG A 129 4.45 10.82 -21.29
N ARG A 130 4.95 10.43 -22.47
CA ARG A 130 4.73 11.13 -23.74
C ARG A 130 4.13 10.24 -24.82
N ASP A 131 3.92 8.99 -24.50
CA ASP A 131 3.44 7.92 -25.36
C ASP A 131 1.94 7.70 -25.25
N LEU A 132 1.25 8.38 -24.33
CA LEU A 132 -0.19 8.30 -24.14
C LEU A 132 -0.91 9.37 -24.97
N HIS A 133 -2.06 8.99 -25.50
CA HIS A 133 -2.93 9.89 -26.26
C HIS A 133 -3.81 10.75 -25.35
N ASP A 134 -4.40 10.18 -24.30
CA ASP A 134 -5.39 10.80 -23.43
C ASP A 134 -4.92 10.99 -21.96
N PRO A 135 -3.76 11.62 -21.66
CA PRO A 135 -3.31 11.78 -20.29
C PRO A 135 -4.23 12.72 -19.49
N GLY A 136 -4.85 12.22 -18.43
CA GLY A 136 -5.81 12.98 -17.62
C GLY A 136 -7.23 13.00 -18.16
N ALA A 137 -7.57 12.09 -19.07
CA ALA A 137 -8.91 11.88 -19.60
C ALA A 137 -9.19 10.38 -19.79
N TYR A 138 -10.44 10.00 -19.98
CA TYR A 138 -10.78 8.65 -20.38
C TYR A 138 -10.31 8.39 -21.81
N ARG A 139 -9.91 7.15 -22.08
CA ARG A 139 -9.48 6.71 -23.42
C ARG A 139 -10.54 6.95 -24.49
N THR A 140 -10.09 7.38 -25.67
CA THR A 140 -10.96 7.69 -26.80
C THR A 140 -10.72 6.80 -28.02
N HIS A 141 -9.60 6.03 -28.05
CA HIS A 141 -9.25 5.17 -29.18
C HIS A 141 -10.31 4.09 -29.46
N GLU A 142 -10.53 3.77 -30.72
CA GLU A 142 -11.53 2.80 -31.16
C GLU A 142 -11.05 1.34 -31.04
N ASP A 143 -9.74 1.12 -31.01
CA ASP A 143 -9.17 -0.21 -30.86
C ASP A 143 -9.59 -0.85 -29.54
N PRO A 144 -9.85 -2.17 -29.53
CA PRO A 144 -10.21 -2.88 -28.30
C PRO A 144 -9.15 -2.73 -27.22
N MET A 145 -9.56 -2.28 -26.03
CA MET A 145 -8.70 -2.21 -24.87
C MET A 145 -8.61 -3.59 -24.23
N GLN A 146 -7.45 -4.23 -24.30
CA GLN A 146 -7.25 -5.60 -23.85
C GLN A 146 -6.13 -5.70 -22.82
N VAL A 147 -6.35 -6.52 -21.78
CA VAL A 147 -5.30 -6.97 -20.86
C VAL A 147 -4.72 -8.27 -21.44
N VAL A 148 -3.47 -8.21 -21.84
CA VAL A 148 -2.81 -9.32 -22.55
C VAL A 148 -1.52 -9.78 -21.86
N SER A 149 -1.13 -11.02 -22.09
CA SER A 149 0.19 -11.56 -21.75
C SER A 149 0.72 -12.45 -22.87
N GLY A 150 2.00 -12.84 -22.78
CA GLY A 150 2.64 -13.70 -23.76
C GLY A 150 3.38 -12.92 -24.85
N ALA A 151 3.73 -13.63 -25.94
CA ALA A 151 4.49 -13.02 -27.02
C ALA A 151 3.61 -12.11 -27.88
N VAL A 152 4.17 -10.99 -28.36
CA VAL A 152 3.45 -9.97 -29.17
C VAL A 152 2.72 -10.59 -30.37
N HIS A 153 3.29 -11.62 -31.02
CA HIS A 153 2.69 -12.29 -32.17
C HIS A 153 1.64 -13.36 -31.81
N LYS A 154 1.48 -13.69 -30.53
CA LYS A 154 0.46 -14.64 -30.02
C LYS A 154 0.06 -14.26 -28.61
N PRO A 155 -0.61 -13.11 -28.41
CA PRO A 155 -1.04 -12.67 -27.09
C PRO A 155 -2.15 -13.57 -26.55
N LYS A 156 -2.09 -13.85 -25.26
CA LYS A 156 -3.23 -14.41 -24.52
C LYS A 156 -4.05 -13.22 -23.98
N VAL A 157 -5.30 -13.11 -24.39
CA VAL A 157 -6.23 -12.09 -23.89
C VAL A 157 -6.85 -12.60 -22.60
N HIS A 158 -6.62 -11.86 -21.51
CA HIS A 158 -7.16 -12.14 -20.17
C HIS A 158 -8.45 -11.38 -19.90
N PHE A 159 -8.60 -10.23 -20.54
CA PHE A 159 -9.78 -9.38 -20.43
C PHE A 159 -9.84 -8.43 -21.65
N GLU A 160 -11.06 -8.12 -22.08
CA GLU A 160 -11.36 -7.05 -23.02
C GLU A 160 -12.37 -6.09 -22.38
N ALA A 161 -12.02 -4.82 -22.30
CA ALA A 161 -12.83 -3.79 -21.69
C ALA A 161 -13.96 -3.29 -22.59
N PRO A 162 -14.99 -2.62 -22.05
CA PRO A 162 -16.03 -1.96 -22.84
C PRO A 162 -15.44 -1.01 -23.89
N PRO A 163 -16.10 -0.80 -25.04
CA PRO A 163 -15.61 0.12 -26.07
C PRO A 163 -15.53 1.56 -25.53
N ALA A 164 -14.57 2.35 -26.04
CA ALA A 164 -14.29 3.71 -25.56
C ALA A 164 -15.55 4.60 -25.48
N LYS A 165 -16.45 4.51 -26.45
CA LYS A 165 -17.73 5.26 -26.47
C LYS A 165 -18.65 4.96 -25.28
N ALA A 166 -18.51 3.85 -24.59
CA ALA A 166 -19.29 3.48 -23.43
C ALA A 166 -18.65 3.94 -22.10
N VAL A 167 -17.36 4.21 -22.07
CA VAL A 167 -16.56 4.45 -20.86
C VAL A 167 -17.16 5.58 -20.01
N HIS A 168 -17.45 6.74 -20.60
CA HIS A 168 -17.97 7.87 -19.82
C HIS A 168 -19.30 7.53 -19.11
N ARG A 169 -20.20 6.84 -19.79
CA ARG A 169 -21.47 6.39 -19.22
C ARG A 169 -21.28 5.40 -18.08
N GLU A 170 -20.40 4.40 -18.29
CA GLU A 170 -20.12 3.38 -17.28
C GLU A 170 -19.42 4.00 -16.05
N MET A 171 -18.50 4.93 -16.26
CA MET A 171 -17.84 5.66 -15.17
C MET A 171 -18.82 6.58 -14.40
N THR A 172 -19.78 7.19 -15.07
CA THR A 172 -20.83 7.97 -14.39
C THR A 172 -21.68 7.09 -13.47
N LYS A 173 -22.07 5.88 -13.93
CA LYS A 173 -22.77 4.90 -13.10
C LYS A 173 -21.91 4.42 -11.93
N PHE A 174 -20.65 4.11 -12.19
CA PHE A 174 -19.68 3.68 -11.17
C PHE A 174 -19.48 4.72 -10.07
N ILE A 175 -19.23 5.97 -10.43
CA ILE A 175 -19.04 7.08 -9.50
C ILE A 175 -20.30 7.28 -8.64
N LYS A 176 -21.47 7.28 -9.28
CA LYS A 176 -22.75 7.35 -8.56
C LYS A 176 -22.91 6.21 -7.56
N TRP A 177 -22.68 4.96 -8.00
CA TRP A 177 -22.77 3.77 -7.15
C TRP A 177 -21.81 3.87 -5.96
N LEU A 178 -20.53 4.24 -6.19
CA LEU A 178 -19.53 4.36 -5.13
C LEU A 178 -19.95 5.39 -4.08
N ASN A 179 -20.49 6.53 -4.50
CA ASN A 179 -20.95 7.58 -3.58
C ASN A 179 -22.24 7.19 -2.85
N ASP A 180 -23.18 6.52 -3.53
CA ASP A 180 -24.44 6.07 -2.95
C ASP A 180 -24.28 4.90 -1.96
N THR A 181 -23.12 4.23 -1.96
CA THR A 181 -22.79 3.11 -1.05
C THR A 181 -21.82 3.50 0.06
N ALA A 182 -21.46 4.78 0.17
CA ALA A 182 -20.61 5.30 1.23
C ALA A 182 -21.30 5.23 2.61
N PRO A 183 -20.55 5.22 3.73
CA PRO A 183 -21.12 5.30 5.06
C PRO A 183 -22.02 6.55 5.21
N GLY A 184 -23.16 6.37 5.83
CA GLY A 184 -24.17 7.45 5.99
C GLY A 184 -24.95 7.80 4.73
N SER A 185 -24.69 7.16 3.60
CA SER A 185 -25.48 7.29 2.38
C SER A 185 -26.76 6.46 2.43
N LYS A 186 -27.52 6.48 1.33
CA LYS A 186 -28.83 5.78 1.23
C LYS A 186 -28.70 4.25 1.30
N ASN A 187 -27.64 3.68 0.75
CA ASN A 187 -27.44 2.23 0.62
C ASN A 187 -26.01 1.83 1.05
N PRO A 188 -25.62 2.03 2.32
CA PRO A 188 -24.23 1.79 2.72
C PRO A 188 -23.87 0.32 2.62
N LEU A 189 -22.69 0.03 2.11
CA LEU A 189 -22.11 -1.32 2.06
C LEU A 189 -21.03 -1.49 3.13
N PRO A 190 -20.82 -2.74 3.63
CA PRO A 190 -19.71 -3.06 4.49
C PRO A 190 -18.34 -2.76 3.84
N ALA A 191 -17.33 -2.52 4.64
CA ALA A 191 -16.04 -1.95 4.20
C ALA A 191 -15.31 -2.78 3.15
N LEU A 192 -15.10 -4.07 3.42
CA LEU A 192 -14.38 -4.97 2.51
C LEU A 192 -15.21 -5.24 1.23
N THR A 193 -16.51 -5.42 1.41
CA THR A 193 -17.43 -5.61 0.30
C THR A 193 -17.38 -4.42 -0.66
N ARG A 194 -17.52 -3.19 -0.12
CA ARG A 194 -17.51 -1.97 -0.90
C ARG A 194 -16.16 -1.76 -1.60
N ALA A 195 -15.05 -1.95 -0.91
CA ALA A 195 -13.71 -1.81 -1.48
C ALA A 195 -13.44 -2.83 -2.58
N GLY A 196 -13.79 -4.10 -2.36
CA GLY A 196 -13.59 -5.16 -3.34
C GLY A 196 -14.47 -4.97 -4.59
N MET A 197 -15.75 -4.60 -4.42
CA MET A 197 -16.63 -4.28 -5.55
C MET A 197 -16.13 -3.06 -6.32
N ALA A 198 -15.71 -2.00 -5.63
CA ALA A 198 -15.21 -0.79 -6.26
C ALA A 198 -13.96 -1.08 -7.10
N HIS A 199 -13.04 -1.87 -6.58
CA HIS A 199 -11.85 -2.26 -7.31
C HIS A 199 -12.19 -3.06 -8.58
N LEU A 200 -12.95 -4.15 -8.44
CA LEU A 200 -13.33 -5.00 -9.58
C LEU A 200 -14.12 -4.23 -10.63
N HIS A 201 -15.13 -3.47 -10.22
CA HIS A 201 -15.97 -2.69 -11.13
C HIS A 201 -15.12 -1.70 -11.94
N PHE A 202 -14.25 -0.95 -11.28
CA PHE A 202 -13.37 0.01 -11.96
C PHE A 202 -12.41 -0.66 -12.95
N VAL A 203 -11.75 -1.76 -12.56
CA VAL A 203 -10.82 -2.45 -13.46
C VAL A 203 -11.53 -3.16 -14.60
N CYS A 204 -12.81 -3.54 -14.45
CA CYS A 204 -13.63 -4.08 -15.53
C CYS A 204 -14.13 -2.99 -16.51
N ILE A 205 -14.30 -1.74 -16.08
CA ILE A 205 -14.56 -0.62 -17.02
C ILE A 205 -13.27 -0.26 -17.77
N HIS A 206 -12.11 -0.31 -17.09
CA HIS A 206 -10.79 -0.01 -17.63
C HIS A 206 -10.73 1.33 -18.39
N PRO A 207 -11.03 2.46 -17.69
CA PRO A 207 -11.36 3.71 -18.37
C PRO A 207 -10.18 4.47 -18.97
N PHE A 208 -8.95 4.16 -18.59
CA PHE A 208 -7.75 4.87 -19.06
C PHE A 208 -6.90 4.00 -19.98
N GLU A 209 -6.00 4.62 -20.74
CA GLU A 209 -5.02 3.91 -21.58
C GLU A 209 -4.00 3.12 -20.73
N ASP A 210 -3.61 3.69 -19.59
CA ASP A 210 -2.70 3.09 -18.60
C ASP A 210 -3.11 3.55 -17.19
N GLY A 211 -2.53 2.92 -16.13
CA GLY A 211 -2.75 3.33 -14.74
C GLY A 211 -4.03 2.81 -14.09
N ASN A 212 -4.84 2.02 -14.79
CA ASN A 212 -6.11 1.51 -14.26
C ASN A 212 -5.91 0.67 -12.98
N GLY A 213 -4.89 -0.17 -12.92
CA GLY A 213 -4.59 -0.95 -11.74
C GLY A 213 -4.24 -0.07 -10.53
N ARG A 214 -3.34 0.92 -10.71
CA ARG A 214 -2.92 1.86 -9.66
C ARG A 214 -4.10 2.69 -9.13
N ILE A 215 -4.91 3.25 -10.02
CA ILE A 215 -6.12 4.02 -9.65
C ILE A 215 -7.18 3.10 -9.01
N GLY A 216 -7.37 1.89 -9.50
CA GLY A 216 -8.30 0.91 -8.92
C GLY A 216 -7.94 0.56 -7.46
N ARG A 217 -6.65 0.37 -7.16
CA ARG A 217 -6.18 0.16 -5.78
C ARG A 217 -6.37 1.41 -4.92
N ALA A 218 -6.11 2.60 -5.45
CA ALA A 218 -6.38 3.86 -4.76
C ALA A 218 -7.88 4.07 -4.45
N ILE A 219 -8.77 3.68 -5.37
CA ILE A 219 -10.22 3.71 -5.15
C ILE A 219 -10.63 2.73 -4.03
N ALA A 220 -10.06 1.52 -3.99
CA ALA A 220 -10.31 0.57 -2.91
C ALA A 220 -9.86 1.15 -1.56
N GLU A 221 -8.69 1.76 -1.50
CA GLU A 221 -8.19 2.42 -0.29
C GLU A 221 -9.07 3.60 0.12
N LYS A 222 -9.53 4.43 -0.83
CA LYS A 222 -10.52 5.50 -0.56
C LYS A 222 -11.80 4.93 0.05
N ALA A 223 -12.32 3.83 -0.49
CA ALA A 223 -13.52 3.19 0.01
C ALA A 223 -13.37 2.69 1.45
N LEU A 224 -12.22 2.06 1.78
CA LEU A 224 -11.89 1.62 3.14
C LEU A 224 -11.76 2.83 4.09
N SER A 225 -11.03 3.87 3.68
CA SER A 225 -10.83 5.09 4.45
C SER A 225 -12.14 5.77 4.80
N GLN A 226 -13.06 5.87 3.85
CA GLN A 226 -14.42 6.40 4.09
C GLN A 226 -15.19 5.56 5.11
N CYS A 227 -15.07 4.23 5.05
CA CYS A 227 -15.74 3.34 6.01
C CYS A 227 -15.18 3.46 7.43
N LEU A 228 -13.89 3.77 7.57
CA LEU A 228 -13.23 3.95 8.88
C LEU A 228 -13.31 5.40 9.39
N GLY A 229 -13.73 6.36 8.55
CA GLY A 229 -13.79 7.78 8.88
C GLY A 229 -12.43 8.44 9.02
N GLN A 230 -11.36 7.81 8.51
CA GLN A 230 -9.98 8.30 8.52
C GLN A 230 -9.15 7.58 7.47
N PRO A 231 -8.02 8.15 7.02
CA PRO A 231 -7.17 7.48 6.05
C PRO A 231 -6.75 6.10 6.54
N THR A 232 -6.91 5.08 5.69
CA THR A 232 -6.34 3.77 5.93
C THR A 232 -4.85 3.83 5.66
N LEU A 233 -4.07 3.39 6.61
CA LEU A 233 -2.64 3.23 6.44
C LEU A 233 -2.35 1.73 6.31
N ILE A 234 -2.95 1.09 5.32
CA ILE A 234 -2.71 -0.32 5.00
C ILE A 234 -1.85 -0.42 3.75
N ALA A 235 -0.87 -1.30 3.77
CA ALA A 235 -0.02 -1.57 2.61
C ALA A 235 -0.70 -2.61 1.70
N LEU A 236 -1.81 -2.21 1.06
CA LEU A 236 -2.61 -3.11 0.21
C LEU A 236 -1.79 -3.66 -0.96
N SER A 237 -1.06 -2.78 -1.65
CA SER A 237 -0.24 -3.17 -2.78
C SER A 237 0.93 -4.07 -2.37
N HIS A 238 1.46 -3.94 -1.15
CA HIS A 238 2.44 -4.87 -0.61
C HIS A 238 1.88 -6.30 -0.52
N ALA A 239 0.69 -6.48 0.07
CA ALA A 239 0.06 -7.79 0.14
C ALA A 239 -0.29 -8.37 -1.24
N ILE A 240 -0.66 -7.52 -2.20
CA ILE A 240 -0.91 -7.94 -3.59
C ILE A 240 0.40 -8.37 -4.26
N GLN A 241 1.49 -7.61 -4.13
CA GLN A 241 2.78 -7.89 -4.76
C GLN A 241 3.37 -9.22 -4.29
N GLU A 242 3.27 -9.53 -3.00
CA GLU A 242 3.66 -10.83 -2.44
C GLU A 242 2.96 -12.02 -3.11
N ARG A 243 1.76 -11.80 -3.67
CA ARG A 243 0.93 -12.82 -4.32
C ARG A 243 0.42 -12.36 -5.69
N LYS A 244 1.21 -11.59 -6.42
CA LYS A 244 0.85 -10.95 -7.70
C LYS A 244 0.16 -11.91 -8.68
N LYS A 245 0.65 -13.15 -8.81
CA LYS A 245 0.05 -14.15 -9.69
C LYS A 245 -1.38 -14.48 -9.27
N ALA A 246 -1.63 -14.75 -7.99
CA ALA A 246 -2.96 -15.07 -7.47
C ALA A 246 -3.95 -13.91 -7.63
N TYR A 247 -3.46 -12.67 -7.51
CA TYR A 247 -4.25 -11.48 -7.76
C TYR A 247 -4.78 -11.42 -9.20
N TYR A 248 -3.91 -11.59 -10.19
CA TYR A 248 -4.34 -11.58 -11.60
C TYR A 248 -5.20 -12.79 -11.96
N GLU A 249 -4.91 -13.98 -11.41
CA GLU A 249 -5.76 -15.16 -11.58
C GLU A 249 -7.16 -14.96 -10.99
N SER A 250 -7.26 -14.29 -9.83
CA SER A 250 -8.54 -13.95 -9.22
C SER A 250 -9.33 -12.94 -10.05
N LEU A 251 -8.67 -11.92 -10.61
CA LEU A 251 -9.31 -10.98 -11.55
C LEU A 251 -9.80 -11.71 -12.82
N GLU A 252 -8.96 -12.54 -13.45
CA GLU A 252 -9.31 -13.29 -14.67
C GLU A 252 -10.49 -14.25 -14.45
N LYS A 253 -10.61 -14.81 -13.25
CA LYS A 253 -11.73 -15.70 -12.89
C LYS A 253 -13.04 -14.91 -12.74
N ASN A 254 -12.99 -13.69 -12.18
CA ASN A 254 -14.17 -12.93 -11.79
C ASN A 254 -14.55 -11.80 -12.77
N ASN A 255 -13.90 -11.71 -13.94
CA ASN A 255 -14.26 -10.76 -15.00
C ASN A 255 -15.20 -11.36 -16.07
N LYS A 256 -15.77 -12.54 -15.81
CA LYS A 256 -16.65 -13.29 -16.72
C LYS A 256 -18.07 -13.42 -16.22
N ASP A 257 -18.30 -13.12 -14.94
CA ASP A 257 -19.61 -13.22 -14.31
C ASP A 257 -19.83 -12.05 -13.34
N ASN A 258 -21.11 -11.81 -12.96
CA ASN A 258 -21.49 -10.78 -11.99
C ASN A 258 -21.76 -11.39 -10.60
N GLU A 259 -21.62 -12.72 -10.41
CA GLU A 259 -21.49 -13.36 -9.10
C GLU A 259 -20.01 -13.30 -8.68
N ILE A 260 -19.67 -12.50 -7.66
CA ILE A 260 -18.31 -12.13 -7.31
C ILE A 260 -17.89 -12.52 -5.89
N THR A 261 -18.56 -13.51 -5.28
CA THR A 261 -18.23 -13.95 -3.89
C THR A 261 -16.77 -14.35 -3.77
N ASP A 262 -16.26 -15.13 -4.71
CA ASP A 262 -14.87 -15.62 -4.68
C ASP A 262 -13.85 -14.46 -4.73
N TRP A 263 -14.13 -13.45 -5.56
CA TRP A 263 -13.32 -12.23 -5.61
C TRP A 263 -13.34 -11.48 -4.28
N LEU A 264 -14.53 -11.25 -3.71
CA LEU A 264 -14.66 -10.49 -2.47
C LEU A 264 -13.98 -11.21 -1.29
N VAL A 265 -14.07 -12.54 -1.22
CA VAL A 265 -13.37 -13.34 -0.22
C VAL A 265 -11.85 -13.25 -0.41
N TYR A 266 -11.36 -13.39 -1.65
CA TYR A 266 -9.94 -13.24 -1.96
C TYR A 266 -9.43 -11.84 -1.57
N PHE A 267 -10.09 -10.80 -2.04
CA PHE A 267 -9.66 -9.42 -1.82
C PHE A 267 -9.78 -8.99 -0.35
N GLY A 268 -10.83 -9.44 0.34
CA GLY A 268 -11.00 -9.23 1.78
C GLY A 268 -9.88 -9.86 2.61
N ASN A 269 -9.45 -11.09 2.28
CA ASN A 269 -8.29 -11.71 2.92
C ASN A 269 -7.00 -10.94 2.63
N THR A 270 -6.80 -10.45 1.40
CA THR A 270 -5.64 -9.64 1.03
C THR A 270 -5.60 -8.33 1.84
N ILE A 271 -6.74 -7.68 2.06
CA ILE A 271 -6.83 -6.48 2.91
C ILE A 271 -6.47 -6.81 4.37
N LEU A 272 -6.95 -7.93 4.91
CA LEU A 272 -6.60 -8.38 6.27
C LEU A 272 -5.10 -8.68 6.43
N GLU A 273 -4.46 -9.26 5.42
CA GLU A 273 -3.01 -9.48 5.40
C GLU A 273 -2.25 -8.14 5.40
N ALA A 274 -2.69 -7.19 4.57
CA ALA A 274 -2.14 -5.83 4.53
C ALA A 274 -2.27 -5.11 5.88
N GLN A 275 -3.43 -5.25 6.54
CA GLN A 275 -3.66 -4.75 7.90
C GLN A 275 -2.69 -5.35 8.91
N GLY A 276 -2.49 -6.67 8.84
CA GLY A 276 -1.54 -7.39 9.71
C GLY A 276 -0.09 -6.91 9.51
N TYR A 277 0.31 -6.60 8.28
CA TYR A 277 1.61 -6.01 8.00
C TYR A 277 1.76 -4.62 8.65
N THR A 278 0.78 -3.76 8.49
CA THR A 278 0.78 -2.42 9.08
C THR A 278 0.79 -2.47 10.62
N GLN A 279 0.03 -3.40 11.23
CA GLN A 279 0.04 -3.59 12.68
C GLN A 279 1.44 -3.95 13.20
N ARG A 280 2.17 -4.84 12.51
CA ARG A 280 3.56 -5.16 12.88
C ARG A 280 4.49 -3.93 12.84
N LEU A 281 4.28 -3.02 11.89
CA LEU A 281 5.06 -1.77 11.84
C LEU A 281 4.77 -0.86 13.03
N ILE A 282 3.52 -0.75 13.46
CA ILE A 282 3.14 0.05 14.63
C ILE A 282 3.69 -0.55 15.91
N ASP A 283 3.51 -1.86 16.10
CA ASP A 283 4.05 -2.56 17.26
C ASP A 283 5.56 -2.36 17.36
N PHE A 284 6.26 -2.42 16.22
CA PHE A 284 7.69 -2.14 16.13
C PHE A 284 8.04 -0.69 16.56
N LEU A 285 7.24 0.30 16.18
CA LEU A 285 7.45 1.70 16.59
C LEU A 285 7.17 1.92 18.08
N ILE A 286 6.14 1.26 18.63
CA ILE A 286 5.86 1.30 20.06
C ILE A 286 7.01 0.68 20.83
N GLU A 287 7.51 -0.47 20.42
CA GLU A 287 8.65 -1.13 21.05
C GLU A 287 9.94 -0.30 20.92
N LYS A 288 10.13 0.41 19.78
CA LYS A 288 11.21 1.39 19.63
C LYS A 288 11.13 2.46 20.71
N SER A 289 9.98 3.09 20.89
CA SER A 289 9.79 4.16 21.88
C SER A 289 10.06 3.65 23.31
N LYS A 290 9.53 2.47 23.67
CA LYS A 290 9.79 1.84 24.97
C LYS A 290 11.27 1.55 25.20
N LEU A 291 11.97 1.06 24.16
CA LEU A 291 13.39 0.75 24.26
C LEU A 291 14.23 2.02 24.46
N TYR A 292 13.95 3.08 23.72
CA TYR A 292 14.64 4.36 23.89
C TYR A 292 14.39 4.99 25.28
N GLU A 293 13.18 4.89 25.80
CA GLU A 293 12.87 5.35 27.17
C GLU A 293 13.65 4.58 28.22
N LYS A 294 13.67 3.24 28.13
CA LYS A 294 14.45 2.34 29.03
C LYS A 294 15.94 2.65 29.01
N LEU A 295 16.47 3.06 27.85
CA LEU A 295 17.89 3.30 27.61
C LEU A 295 18.29 4.78 27.72
N ARG A 296 17.37 5.67 28.04
CA ARG A 296 17.63 7.12 28.15
C ARG A 296 18.82 7.40 29.09
N GLY A 297 19.84 8.08 28.58
CA GLY A 297 21.06 8.42 29.30
C GLY A 297 21.98 7.24 29.66
N LYS A 298 21.69 6.02 29.16
CA LYS A 298 22.48 4.82 29.43
C LYS A 298 23.34 4.38 28.25
N MET A 299 23.20 4.98 27.09
CA MET A 299 23.96 4.65 25.90
C MET A 299 25.05 5.70 25.61
N ASN A 300 26.18 5.23 25.10
CA ASN A 300 27.16 6.14 24.49
C ASN A 300 26.79 6.43 23.03
N SER A 301 27.44 7.45 22.43
CA SER A 301 27.10 7.90 21.06
C SER A 301 27.24 6.82 19.98
N ARG A 302 28.14 5.84 20.13
CA ARG A 302 28.31 4.73 19.20
C ARG A 302 27.15 3.75 19.31
N GLN A 303 26.73 3.46 20.56
CA GLN A 303 25.60 2.58 20.85
C GLN A 303 24.29 3.19 20.34
N GLU A 304 24.06 4.49 20.56
CA GLU A 304 22.92 5.21 19.99
C GLU A 304 22.87 5.12 18.46
N LYS A 305 24.02 5.33 17.81
CA LYS A 305 24.12 5.23 16.36
C LYS A 305 23.78 3.83 15.83
N ILE A 306 24.20 2.78 16.55
CA ILE A 306 23.91 1.38 16.17
C ILE A 306 22.43 1.07 16.39
N ILE A 307 21.86 1.40 17.53
CA ILE A 307 20.43 1.17 17.82
C ILE A 307 19.56 1.91 16.79
N ALA A 308 19.86 3.18 16.52
CA ALA A 308 19.17 3.95 15.51
C ALA A 308 19.29 3.33 14.11
N ARG A 309 20.46 2.78 13.77
CA ARG A 309 20.65 2.09 12.48
C ARG A 309 19.87 0.79 12.40
N MET A 310 19.80 0.02 13.51
CA MET A 310 19.02 -1.22 13.57
C MET A 310 17.52 -0.94 13.40
N PHE A 311 17.00 0.12 14.02
CA PHE A 311 15.59 0.52 13.83
C PHE A 311 15.29 0.99 12.40
N ARG A 312 16.26 1.59 11.70
CA ARG A 312 16.09 1.96 10.29
C ARG A 312 16.02 0.77 9.31
N GLU A 313 16.47 -0.42 9.72
CA GLU A 313 16.29 -1.65 8.94
C GLU A 313 14.85 -2.20 9.01
N GLY A 314 14.00 -1.62 9.88
CA GLY A 314 12.62 -2.04 10.06
C GLY A 314 12.46 -3.28 10.97
N PRO A 315 11.23 -3.84 11.03
CA PRO A 315 10.89 -4.94 11.96
C PRO A 315 11.68 -6.23 11.69
N ASP A 316 12.10 -6.49 10.46
CA ASP A 316 12.89 -7.67 10.10
C ASP A 316 14.37 -7.53 10.45
N GLY A 317 14.82 -6.30 10.70
CA GLY A 317 16.18 -5.97 11.09
C GLY A 317 17.22 -6.27 10.00
N PHE A 318 18.49 -6.30 10.37
CA PHE A 318 19.55 -6.67 9.44
C PHE A 318 19.39 -8.11 8.94
N LYS A 319 19.43 -8.31 7.62
CA LYS A 319 19.50 -9.65 7.05
C LYS A 319 20.68 -10.43 7.65
N GLY A 320 20.39 -11.53 8.34
CA GLY A 320 21.34 -12.33 9.10
C GLY A 320 21.83 -11.69 10.41
N GLY A 321 21.16 -10.68 10.94
CA GLY A 321 21.45 -10.01 12.20
C GLY A 321 22.63 -9.02 12.15
N LEU A 322 22.83 -8.29 13.23
CA LEU A 322 24.01 -7.42 13.42
C LEU A 322 25.21 -8.27 13.84
N SER A 323 26.31 -8.23 13.07
CA SER A 323 27.59 -8.85 13.47
C SER A 323 28.54 -7.80 14.04
N ALA A 324 29.60 -8.26 14.69
CA ALA A 324 30.67 -7.37 15.18
C ALA A 324 31.31 -6.57 14.03
N GLU A 325 31.49 -7.18 12.85
CA GLU A 325 32.04 -6.52 11.67
C GLU A 325 31.11 -5.39 11.17
N LYS A 326 29.79 -5.63 11.13
CA LYS A 326 28.81 -4.57 10.80
C LYS A 326 28.88 -3.45 11.83
N TYR A 327 28.99 -3.77 13.13
CA TYR A 327 29.18 -2.77 14.19
C TYR A 327 30.40 -1.91 13.95
N LEU A 328 31.58 -2.52 13.69
CA LEU A 328 32.83 -1.82 13.37
C LEU A 328 32.67 -0.83 12.22
N SER A 329 32.05 -1.27 11.14
CA SER A 329 31.82 -0.45 9.95
C SER A 329 30.91 0.76 10.24
N ILE A 330 29.82 0.56 10.98
CA ILE A 330 28.83 1.61 11.26
C ILE A 330 29.35 2.58 12.32
N ALA A 331 29.95 2.07 13.41
CA ALA A 331 30.41 2.88 14.53
C ALA A 331 31.83 3.45 14.34
N LYS A 332 32.58 2.99 13.31
CA LYS A 332 33.96 3.37 13.01
C LYS A 332 34.85 3.27 14.26
N THR A 333 34.95 2.06 14.84
CA THR A 333 35.65 1.82 16.11
C THR A 333 36.53 0.55 16.05
N SER A 334 37.29 0.25 17.12
CA SER A 334 38.10 -0.97 17.22
C SER A 334 37.26 -2.21 17.58
N ARG A 335 37.76 -3.41 17.25
CA ARG A 335 37.10 -4.69 17.57
C ARG A 335 36.86 -4.88 19.08
N ALA A 336 37.85 -4.50 19.90
CA ALA A 336 37.72 -4.59 21.37
C ALA A 336 36.61 -3.68 21.90
N THR A 337 36.50 -2.44 21.36
CA THR A 337 35.44 -1.51 21.73
C THR A 337 34.06 -1.99 21.26
N ALA A 338 33.98 -2.51 20.03
CA ALA A 338 32.72 -3.08 19.51
C ALA A 338 32.22 -4.24 20.36
N THR A 339 33.12 -5.14 20.78
CA THR A 339 32.76 -6.28 21.65
C THR A 339 32.21 -5.80 22.98
N ARG A 340 32.87 -4.80 23.62
CA ARG A 340 32.40 -4.23 24.89
C ARG A 340 31.07 -3.51 24.74
N ASP A 341 30.92 -2.68 23.71
CA ASP A 341 29.67 -1.96 23.47
C ASP A 341 28.49 -2.92 23.21
N LEU A 342 28.71 -4.00 22.45
CA LEU A 342 27.70 -5.02 22.16
C LEU A 342 27.32 -5.82 23.41
N GLN A 343 28.31 -6.19 24.24
CA GLN A 343 28.06 -6.89 25.49
C GLN A 343 27.26 -6.02 26.46
N ASP A 344 27.63 -4.76 26.62
CA ASP A 344 26.94 -3.78 27.45
C ASP A 344 25.49 -3.55 26.98
N LEU A 345 25.25 -3.50 25.65
CA LEU A 345 23.89 -3.41 25.10
C LEU A 345 23.04 -4.67 25.39
N VAL A 346 23.67 -5.86 25.44
CA VAL A 346 22.99 -7.09 25.87
C VAL A 346 22.65 -7.04 27.37
N GLU A 347 23.60 -6.63 28.22
CA GLU A 347 23.39 -6.49 29.67
C GLU A 347 22.31 -5.46 30.00
N LYS A 348 22.22 -4.36 29.24
CA LYS A 348 21.14 -3.36 29.35
C LYS A 348 19.80 -3.86 28.79
N GLY A 349 19.77 -5.05 28.19
CA GLY A 349 18.59 -5.62 27.57
C GLY A 349 18.11 -4.83 26.35
N ALA A 350 19.03 -4.17 25.63
CA ALA A 350 18.79 -3.52 24.35
C ALA A 350 18.89 -4.52 23.19
N LEU A 351 19.82 -5.45 23.31
CA LEU A 351 20.06 -6.49 22.31
C LEU A 351 19.95 -7.88 22.93
N ARG A 352 19.50 -8.84 22.12
CA ARG A 352 19.66 -10.27 22.39
C ARG A 352 20.75 -10.84 21.52
N LYS A 353 21.59 -11.72 22.10
CA LYS A 353 22.68 -12.41 21.40
C LYS A 353 22.21 -13.79 20.96
N THR A 354 22.61 -14.23 19.75
CA THR A 354 22.40 -15.58 19.25
C THR A 354 23.70 -16.09 18.59
N GLY A 355 23.90 -17.40 18.60
CA GLY A 355 25.07 -18.06 18.04
C GLY A 355 26.34 -17.82 18.87
N GLU A 356 27.45 -18.43 18.40
CA GLU A 356 28.73 -18.40 19.07
C GLU A 356 29.87 -18.05 18.12
N LEU A 357 30.97 -17.55 18.65
CA LEU A 357 32.19 -17.20 17.92
C LEU A 357 31.90 -16.35 16.68
N LYS A 358 32.33 -16.78 15.48
CA LYS A 358 32.11 -16.07 14.20
C LYS A 358 30.65 -16.04 13.75
N TYR A 359 29.81 -16.88 14.32
CA TYR A 359 28.36 -16.93 14.03
C TYR A 359 27.53 -16.10 15.02
N THR A 360 28.16 -15.39 15.96
CA THR A 360 27.46 -14.50 16.88
C THR A 360 26.74 -13.42 16.13
N ARG A 361 25.43 -13.24 16.45
CA ARG A 361 24.56 -12.21 15.90
C ARG A 361 23.79 -11.52 17.01
N TYR A 362 23.48 -10.25 16.79
CA TYR A 362 22.74 -9.43 17.73
C TYR A 362 21.47 -8.91 17.08
N TRP A 363 20.38 -8.89 17.84
CA TRP A 363 19.05 -8.49 17.40
C TRP A 363 18.48 -7.52 18.43
N LEU A 364 17.61 -6.59 18.01
CA LEU A 364 16.88 -5.76 18.97
C LEU A 364 16.08 -6.65 19.93
N SER A 365 16.15 -6.31 21.23
CA SER A 365 15.40 -7.01 22.28
C SER A 365 14.02 -6.36 22.44
N ILE A 366 13.19 -6.54 21.44
CA ILE A 366 11.81 -6.06 21.35
C ILE A 366 10.86 -7.24 21.28
N SER A 367 9.63 -7.07 21.75
CA SER A 367 8.57 -8.08 21.61
C SER A 367 8.23 -8.25 20.11
N ARG A 368 8.12 -9.49 19.67
CA ARG A 368 7.72 -9.81 18.30
C ARG A 368 6.25 -10.19 18.27
#